data_6dda41b3a9dc050dc41a2998c9bd69d7
#
_entry.id   6dda41b3a9dc050dc41a2998c9bd69d7
#
_cell.length_a   1.000
_cell.length_b   1.000
_cell.length_c   1.000
_cell.angle_alpha   90.00
_cell.angle_beta   90.00
_cell.angle_gamma   90.00
#
_symmetry.space_group_name_H-M   'P 1'
#
loop_
_entity.id
_entity.type
_entity.pdbx_description
1 polymer ?
#
loop_
_entity_poly.entity_id
_entity_poly.type
_entity_poly.pdbx_seq_one_letter_code
_entity_poly.pdbx_strand_id
1 'polypeptide(L)'
;MVSELKKKLVQELTKAIKDSPIVGVVNLQSLPAQQYQSMRKTLAKKGVQIRMTRKRLLELALTQSQKQNIEELKAKLKGVPALILAKDNPFILYATLQKSKSVAPAKGGQIAPREIVVKAGPTNFAPGPIISELAAVGIKTKVDAGKLAIMTDAIVAKEGDVISPKLAEALKRLDIKPMEIGLDLVAVWENGSVFDAKTLHIDEAEYLSNIAKAFTWAVNLSIEAGYPTADTAELIIQKAFRDSKAVSLESAFLTAETRDELLASSEQQALSVKSEANFE
;
A
#
# COMPACT_ATOMS: atom_id res chain seq x y z
N MET A 1 -36.64 -31.30 -5.42
CA MET A 1 -37.44 -30.06 -5.58
C MET A 1 -36.62 -28.85 -5.12
N VAL A 2 -36.42 -27.90 -6.00
CA VAL A 2 -35.78 -26.62 -5.61
C VAL A 2 -36.86 -25.77 -4.96
N SER A 3 -36.68 -25.40 -3.67
CA SER A 3 -37.63 -24.55 -2.92
C SER A 3 -37.95 -23.28 -3.69
N GLU A 4 -39.24 -22.90 -3.77
CA GLU A 4 -39.69 -21.67 -4.45
C GLU A 4 -38.99 -20.41 -3.93
N LEU A 5 -38.67 -20.40 -2.61
CA LEU A 5 -37.88 -19.32 -2.01
C LEU A 5 -36.52 -19.14 -2.67
N LYS A 6 -35.83 -20.22 -3.05
CA LYS A 6 -34.55 -20.16 -3.75
C LYS A 6 -34.68 -19.62 -5.15
N LYS A 7 -35.77 -19.97 -5.87
CA LYS A 7 -36.07 -19.44 -7.20
C LYS A 7 -36.32 -17.93 -7.15
N LYS A 8 -37.16 -17.47 -6.21
CA LYS A 8 -37.42 -16.05 -5.99
C LYS A 8 -36.14 -15.27 -5.69
N LEU A 9 -35.30 -15.81 -4.80
CA LEU A 9 -34.03 -15.19 -4.44
C LEU A 9 -33.06 -15.07 -5.62
N VAL A 10 -32.98 -16.07 -6.48
CA VAL A 10 -32.17 -16.00 -7.72
C VAL A 10 -32.75 -14.95 -8.68
N GLN A 11 -34.08 -14.87 -8.83
CA GLN A 11 -34.72 -13.85 -9.67
C GLN A 11 -34.45 -12.42 -9.15
N GLU A 12 -34.58 -12.20 -7.84
CA GLU A 12 -34.25 -10.91 -7.21
C GLU A 12 -32.78 -10.51 -7.43
N LEU A 13 -31.86 -11.47 -7.24
CA LEU A 13 -30.44 -11.25 -7.50
C LEU A 13 -30.17 -10.94 -8.96
N THR A 14 -30.76 -11.70 -9.89
CA THR A 14 -30.60 -11.48 -11.32
C THR A 14 -31.09 -10.10 -11.72
N LYS A 15 -32.26 -9.68 -11.18
CA LYS A 15 -32.78 -8.32 -11.40
C LYS A 15 -31.81 -7.25 -10.86
N ALA A 16 -31.36 -7.41 -9.62
CA ALA A 16 -30.41 -6.48 -9.01
C ALA A 16 -29.08 -6.39 -9.77
N ILE A 17 -28.58 -7.52 -10.32
CA ILE A 17 -27.38 -7.55 -11.17
C ILE A 17 -27.63 -6.80 -12.49
N LYS A 18 -28.80 -6.97 -13.12
CA LYS A 18 -29.15 -6.26 -14.36
C LYS A 18 -29.24 -4.76 -14.16
N ASP A 19 -29.84 -4.33 -13.05
CA ASP A 19 -30.08 -2.92 -12.71
C ASP A 19 -28.81 -2.18 -12.25
N SER A 20 -27.75 -2.91 -11.87
CA SER A 20 -26.51 -2.33 -11.37
C SER A 20 -25.45 -2.24 -12.47
N PRO A 21 -24.82 -1.07 -12.71
CA PRO A 21 -23.75 -0.93 -13.68
C PRO A 21 -22.48 -1.67 -13.25
N ILE A 22 -22.24 -1.76 -11.94
CA ILE A 22 -21.05 -2.37 -11.35
C ILE A 22 -21.44 -3.55 -10.46
N VAL A 23 -20.78 -4.68 -10.68
CA VAL A 23 -20.97 -5.91 -9.92
C VAL A 23 -19.62 -6.40 -9.42
N GLY A 24 -19.41 -6.35 -8.11
CA GLY A 24 -18.18 -6.85 -7.48
C GLY A 24 -18.40 -8.16 -6.73
N VAL A 25 -17.34 -8.94 -6.63
CA VAL A 25 -17.25 -10.14 -5.77
C VAL A 25 -16.33 -9.84 -4.60
N VAL A 26 -16.83 -10.04 -3.39
CA VAL A 26 -16.05 -9.92 -2.15
C VAL A 26 -16.01 -11.24 -1.41
N ASN A 27 -14.92 -11.46 -0.71
CA ASN A 27 -14.77 -12.57 0.22
C ASN A 27 -15.00 -12.06 1.65
N LEU A 28 -15.90 -12.73 2.38
CA LEU A 28 -16.24 -12.43 3.77
C LEU A 28 -15.57 -13.38 4.76
N GLN A 29 -14.56 -14.13 4.32
CA GLN A 29 -13.88 -15.09 5.18
C GLN A 29 -13.23 -14.38 6.37
N SER A 30 -13.41 -14.94 7.56
CA SER A 30 -12.87 -14.42 8.83
C SER A 30 -13.43 -13.06 9.30
N LEU A 31 -14.50 -12.55 8.67
CA LEU A 31 -15.14 -11.30 9.07
C LEU A 31 -16.15 -11.54 10.21
N PRO A 32 -15.99 -10.92 11.39
CA PRO A 32 -16.97 -11.00 12.49
C PRO A 32 -18.31 -10.38 12.08
N ALA A 33 -19.42 -11.02 12.51
CA ALA A 33 -20.77 -10.60 12.14
C ALA A 33 -21.09 -9.14 12.52
N GLN A 34 -20.62 -8.67 13.66
CA GLN A 34 -20.82 -7.30 14.13
C GLN A 34 -20.17 -6.27 13.20
N GLN A 35 -18.92 -6.53 12.77
CA GLN A 35 -18.20 -5.66 11.84
C GLN A 35 -18.83 -5.68 10.44
N TYR A 36 -19.25 -6.86 9.96
CA TYR A 36 -20.01 -6.96 8.72
C TYR A 36 -21.26 -6.09 8.74
N GLN A 37 -22.05 -6.11 9.82
CA GLN A 37 -23.26 -5.30 9.95
C GLN A 37 -22.96 -3.79 9.94
N SER A 38 -21.91 -3.36 10.63
CA SER A 38 -21.50 -1.95 10.64
C SER A 38 -21.04 -1.49 9.26
N MET A 39 -20.19 -2.28 8.59
CA MET A 39 -19.72 -2.00 7.23
C MET A 39 -20.88 -1.96 6.23
N ARG A 40 -21.80 -2.93 6.32
CA ARG A 40 -23.00 -2.96 5.48
C ARG A 40 -23.84 -1.70 5.63
N LYS A 41 -24.04 -1.22 6.87
CA LYS A 41 -24.79 0.05 7.14
C LYS A 41 -24.07 1.25 6.55
N THR A 42 -22.77 1.33 6.69
CA THR A 42 -21.94 2.44 6.16
C THR A 42 -21.95 2.44 4.62
N LEU A 43 -21.81 1.29 4.00
CA LEU A 43 -21.83 1.16 2.54
C LEU A 43 -23.21 1.39 1.94
N ALA A 44 -24.27 0.99 2.64
CA ALA A 44 -25.64 1.26 2.21
C ALA A 44 -25.95 2.77 2.14
N LYS A 45 -25.38 3.59 3.05
CA LYS A 45 -25.48 5.05 2.97
C LYS A 45 -24.81 5.64 1.73
N LYS A 46 -23.83 4.93 1.16
CA LYS A 46 -23.13 5.31 -0.08
C LYS A 46 -23.73 4.65 -1.33
N GLY A 47 -24.93 4.09 -1.24
CA GLY A 47 -25.61 3.47 -2.38
C GLY A 47 -25.08 2.09 -2.76
N VAL A 48 -24.17 1.50 -1.97
CA VAL A 48 -23.59 0.19 -2.23
C VAL A 48 -24.43 -0.88 -1.52
N GLN A 49 -24.90 -1.86 -2.26
CA GLN A 49 -25.66 -2.99 -1.72
C GLN A 49 -24.79 -4.25 -1.66
N ILE A 50 -24.78 -4.92 -0.51
CA ILE A 50 -24.11 -6.21 -0.32
C ILE A 50 -25.16 -7.31 -0.20
N ARG A 51 -25.04 -8.33 -1.05
CA ARG A 51 -25.92 -9.52 -1.07
C ARG A 51 -25.10 -10.77 -0.84
N MET A 52 -25.24 -11.36 0.33
CA MET A 52 -24.58 -12.61 0.70
C MET A 52 -25.54 -13.78 0.51
N THR A 53 -25.12 -14.76 -0.29
CA THR A 53 -25.89 -16.00 -0.48
C THR A 53 -24.93 -17.17 -0.77
N ARG A 54 -25.52 -18.39 -0.89
CA ARG A 54 -24.72 -19.57 -1.23
C ARG A 54 -24.07 -19.41 -2.62
N LYS A 55 -22.80 -19.79 -2.75
CA LYS A 55 -22.00 -19.74 -3.99
C LYS A 55 -22.80 -20.16 -5.23
N ARG A 56 -23.46 -21.33 -5.18
CA ARG A 56 -24.22 -21.84 -6.32
C ARG A 56 -25.41 -20.97 -6.75
N LEU A 57 -26.03 -20.24 -5.82
CA LEU A 57 -27.10 -19.29 -6.17
C LEU A 57 -26.55 -18.04 -6.82
N LEU A 58 -25.36 -17.58 -6.40
CA LEU A 58 -24.66 -16.48 -7.04
C LEU A 58 -24.23 -16.85 -8.45
N GLU A 59 -23.68 -18.05 -8.65
CA GLU A 59 -23.30 -18.56 -9.98
C GLU A 59 -24.51 -18.61 -10.92
N LEU A 60 -25.65 -19.11 -10.46
CA LEU A 60 -26.89 -19.14 -11.26
C LEU A 60 -27.38 -17.73 -11.61
N ALA A 61 -27.36 -16.80 -10.64
CA ALA A 61 -27.81 -15.44 -10.88
C ALA A 61 -26.89 -14.69 -11.89
N LEU A 62 -25.57 -14.91 -11.81
CA LEU A 62 -24.61 -14.37 -12.77
C LEU A 62 -24.86 -14.91 -14.17
N THR A 63 -25.09 -16.24 -14.32
CA THR A 63 -25.42 -16.83 -15.64
C THR A 63 -26.71 -16.26 -16.22
N GLN A 64 -27.77 -16.14 -15.40
CA GLN A 64 -29.07 -15.65 -15.84
C GLN A 64 -29.10 -14.14 -16.14
N SER A 65 -28.09 -13.39 -15.71
CA SER A 65 -28.00 -11.95 -15.96
C SER A 65 -27.69 -11.63 -17.43
N GLN A 66 -27.06 -12.56 -18.17
CA GLN A 66 -26.70 -12.43 -19.61
C GLN A 66 -25.88 -11.19 -19.95
N LYS A 67 -25.11 -10.63 -18.99
CA LYS A 67 -24.18 -9.55 -19.25
C LYS A 67 -22.91 -10.11 -19.88
N GLN A 68 -22.28 -9.35 -20.77
CA GLN A 68 -21.04 -9.76 -21.44
C GLN A 68 -19.91 -10.02 -20.43
N ASN A 69 -19.19 -11.13 -20.60
CA ASN A 69 -18.00 -11.51 -19.78
C ASN A 69 -18.22 -11.62 -18.26
N ILE A 70 -19.46 -11.52 -17.77
CA ILE A 70 -19.74 -11.63 -16.32
C ILE A 70 -19.44 -13.03 -15.79
N GLU A 71 -19.32 -14.01 -16.67
CA GLU A 71 -19.01 -15.41 -16.29
C GLU A 71 -17.60 -15.55 -15.68
N GLU A 72 -16.66 -14.66 -16.01
CA GLU A 72 -15.33 -14.67 -15.41
C GLU A 72 -15.38 -14.46 -13.89
N LEU A 73 -16.38 -13.71 -13.40
CA LEU A 73 -16.58 -13.56 -11.95
C LEU A 73 -16.90 -14.88 -11.25
N LYS A 74 -17.44 -15.90 -11.94
CA LYS A 74 -17.71 -17.21 -11.35
C LYS A 74 -16.41 -17.89 -10.88
N ALA A 75 -15.33 -17.78 -11.66
CA ALA A 75 -14.03 -18.35 -11.31
C ALA A 75 -13.41 -17.68 -10.06
N LYS A 76 -13.83 -16.44 -9.78
CA LYS A 76 -13.34 -15.63 -8.66
C LYS A 76 -14.14 -15.85 -7.36
N LEU A 77 -15.23 -16.62 -7.37
CA LEU A 77 -16.03 -16.95 -6.19
C LEU A 77 -15.30 -17.98 -5.30
N LYS A 78 -14.44 -17.50 -4.41
CA LYS A 78 -13.68 -18.33 -3.43
C LYS A 78 -14.15 -18.04 -2.00
N GLY A 79 -13.98 -18.99 -1.10
CA GLY A 79 -14.28 -18.84 0.34
C GLY A 79 -15.78 -18.60 0.62
N VAL A 80 -16.08 -17.50 1.32
CA VAL A 80 -17.45 -17.06 1.63
C VAL A 80 -17.80 -15.87 0.73
N PRO A 81 -18.26 -16.13 -0.51
CA PRO A 81 -18.48 -15.05 -1.46
C PRO A 81 -19.76 -14.27 -1.18
N ALA A 82 -19.70 -12.96 -1.41
CA ALA A 82 -20.87 -12.10 -1.51
C ALA A 82 -20.77 -11.21 -2.75
N LEU A 83 -21.89 -10.74 -3.27
CA LEU A 83 -21.94 -9.76 -4.35
C LEU A 83 -22.08 -8.36 -3.75
N ILE A 84 -21.30 -7.45 -4.30
CA ILE A 84 -21.45 -6.01 -4.11
C ILE A 84 -22.03 -5.43 -5.40
N LEU A 85 -23.08 -4.65 -5.25
CA LEU A 85 -23.75 -3.93 -6.31
C LEU A 85 -23.57 -2.43 -6.04
N ALA A 86 -22.96 -1.72 -6.98
CA ALA A 86 -22.69 -0.30 -6.85
C ALA A 86 -23.06 0.44 -8.12
N LYS A 87 -23.24 1.76 -7.97
CA LYS A 87 -23.48 2.68 -9.10
C LYS A 87 -22.25 3.52 -9.42
N ASP A 88 -21.33 3.63 -8.47
CA ASP A 88 -20.12 4.44 -8.55
C ASP A 88 -18.98 3.68 -9.23
N ASN A 89 -17.93 4.43 -9.63
CA ASN A 89 -16.72 3.88 -10.25
C ASN A 89 -16.06 2.77 -9.42
N PRO A 90 -15.58 1.65 -10.03
CA PRO A 90 -14.90 0.54 -9.36
C PRO A 90 -13.72 0.96 -8.47
N PHE A 91 -12.95 1.97 -8.89
CA PHE A 91 -11.81 2.48 -8.13
C PHE A 91 -12.24 3.19 -6.85
N ILE A 92 -13.31 4.00 -6.93
CA ILE A 92 -13.91 4.66 -5.76
C ILE A 92 -14.50 3.62 -4.81
N LEU A 93 -15.15 2.58 -5.35
CA LEU A 93 -15.65 1.46 -4.56
C LEU A 93 -14.50 0.77 -3.81
N TYR A 94 -13.40 0.44 -4.51
CA TYR A 94 -12.22 -0.19 -3.90
C TYR A 94 -11.61 0.69 -2.81
N ALA A 95 -11.36 1.98 -3.07
CA ALA A 95 -10.84 2.92 -2.09
C ALA A 95 -11.76 3.06 -0.86
N THR A 96 -13.09 3.05 -1.07
CA THR A 96 -14.07 3.08 0.03
C THR A 96 -14.01 1.82 0.87
N LEU A 97 -13.86 0.64 0.24
CA LEU A 97 -13.72 -0.63 0.94
C LEU A 97 -12.41 -0.69 1.73
N GLN A 98 -11.30 -0.21 1.18
CA GLN A 98 -10.02 -0.13 1.88
C GLN A 98 -10.10 0.80 3.11
N LYS A 99 -10.70 1.98 2.97
CA LYS A 99 -10.92 2.92 4.08
C LYS A 99 -11.89 2.38 5.15
N SER A 100 -12.73 1.42 4.81
CA SER A 100 -13.67 0.80 5.75
C SER A 100 -13.06 -0.38 6.52
N LYS A 101 -11.83 -0.80 6.21
CA LYS A 101 -11.12 -1.83 6.98
C LYS A 101 -10.94 -1.37 8.42
N SER A 102 -11.16 -2.28 9.35
CA SER A 102 -10.93 -2.07 10.77
C SER A 102 -9.85 -3.00 11.28
N VAL A 103 -9.09 -2.52 12.25
CA VAL A 103 -8.07 -3.34 12.90
C VAL A 103 -8.70 -4.29 13.91
N ALA A 104 -8.21 -5.51 13.99
CA ALA A 104 -8.71 -6.52 14.93
C ALA A 104 -7.57 -7.32 15.56
N PRO A 105 -7.81 -7.89 16.76
CA PRO A 105 -6.84 -8.77 17.38
C PRO A 105 -6.65 -10.04 16.55
N ALA A 106 -5.42 -10.54 16.49
CA ALA A 106 -5.10 -11.80 15.84
C ALA A 106 -5.69 -12.99 16.60
N LYS A 107 -6.03 -14.05 15.86
CA LYS A 107 -6.37 -15.36 16.42
C LYS A 107 -5.27 -16.36 16.06
N GLY A 108 -5.03 -17.34 16.94
CA GLY A 108 -4.10 -18.42 16.64
C GLY A 108 -4.47 -19.15 15.34
N GLY A 109 -3.46 -19.47 14.53
CA GLY A 109 -3.63 -20.13 13.23
C GLY A 109 -3.92 -19.20 12.05
N GLN A 110 -4.03 -17.89 12.25
CA GLN A 110 -4.15 -16.92 11.15
C GLN A 110 -2.77 -16.59 10.58
N ILE A 111 -2.74 -16.21 9.31
CA ILE A 111 -1.52 -15.74 8.62
C ILE A 111 -1.38 -14.24 8.86
N ALA A 112 -0.19 -13.78 9.18
CA ALA A 112 0.11 -12.35 9.36
C ALA A 112 0.01 -11.61 8.01
N PRO A 113 -0.84 -10.57 7.88
CA PRO A 113 -1.02 -9.83 6.64
C PRO A 113 0.14 -8.87 6.36
N ARG A 114 0.92 -8.54 7.37
CA ARG A 114 2.11 -7.68 7.33
C ARG A 114 3.04 -8.02 8.49
N GLU A 115 4.22 -7.48 8.45
CA GLU A 115 5.16 -7.58 9.56
C GLU A 115 4.56 -7.00 10.86
N ILE A 116 4.59 -7.82 11.94
CA ILE A 116 4.08 -7.41 13.25
C ILE A 116 5.25 -7.01 14.13
N VAL A 117 5.37 -5.71 14.37
CA VAL A 117 6.40 -5.12 15.22
C VAL A 117 5.77 -4.66 16.54
N VAL A 118 6.33 -5.12 17.64
CA VAL A 118 6.01 -4.63 18.98
C VAL A 118 7.02 -3.56 19.34
N LYS A 119 6.55 -2.32 19.48
CA LYS A 119 7.41 -1.16 19.77
C LYS A 119 7.91 -1.17 21.22
N ALA A 120 9.14 -0.70 21.42
CA ALA A 120 9.70 -0.46 22.74
C ALA A 120 8.89 0.62 23.48
N GLY A 121 8.71 0.43 24.78
CA GLY A 121 8.00 1.41 25.60
C GLY A 121 7.46 0.82 26.91
N PRO A 122 6.97 1.69 27.80
CA PRO A 122 6.33 1.27 29.04
C PRO A 122 4.98 0.62 28.76
N THR A 123 4.68 -0.46 29.49
CA THR A 123 3.38 -1.12 29.45
C THR A 123 2.60 -0.88 30.75
N ASN A 124 1.30 -1.11 30.73
CA ASN A 124 0.45 -0.98 31.91
C ASN A 124 0.40 -2.25 32.77
N PHE A 125 1.29 -3.23 32.54
CA PHE A 125 1.27 -4.50 33.24
C PHE A 125 2.20 -4.47 34.48
N ALA A 126 1.74 -5.08 35.55
CA ALA A 126 2.58 -5.39 36.70
C ALA A 126 3.51 -6.58 36.37
N PRO A 127 4.69 -6.62 36.95
CA PRO A 127 5.61 -7.77 36.84
C PRO A 127 4.92 -9.04 37.35
N GLY A 128 4.95 -10.12 36.54
CA GLY A 128 4.30 -11.38 36.86
C GLY A 128 4.50 -12.42 35.74
N PRO A 129 3.62 -13.43 35.64
CA PRO A 129 3.73 -14.53 34.66
C PRO A 129 3.82 -14.06 33.21
N ILE A 130 3.35 -12.85 32.93
CA ILE A 130 3.36 -12.23 31.59
C ILE A 130 4.79 -12.05 31.05
N ILE A 131 5.80 -11.92 31.93
CA ILE A 131 7.22 -11.82 31.53
C ILE A 131 7.64 -13.07 30.77
N SER A 132 7.31 -14.25 31.30
CA SER A 132 7.65 -15.53 30.70
C SER A 132 6.88 -15.75 29.40
N GLU A 133 5.62 -15.29 29.32
CA GLU A 133 4.82 -15.37 28.10
C GLU A 133 5.40 -14.50 26.98
N LEU A 134 5.81 -13.26 27.30
CA LEU A 134 6.43 -12.35 26.34
C LEU A 134 7.83 -12.82 25.93
N ALA A 135 8.62 -13.34 26.85
CA ALA A 135 9.92 -13.94 26.55
C ALA A 135 9.82 -15.16 25.62
N ALA A 136 8.79 -15.99 25.78
CA ALA A 136 8.51 -17.13 24.91
C ALA A 136 8.20 -16.74 23.45
N VAL A 137 7.80 -15.48 23.22
CA VAL A 137 7.49 -14.91 21.89
C VAL A 137 8.64 -14.03 21.36
N GLY A 138 9.77 -13.99 22.10
CA GLY A 138 10.96 -13.25 21.68
C GLY A 138 10.97 -11.76 22.09
N ILE A 139 10.02 -11.31 22.90
CA ILE A 139 9.94 -9.92 23.36
C ILE A 139 10.77 -9.77 24.65
N LYS A 140 11.83 -8.95 24.60
CA LYS A 140 12.66 -8.64 25.75
C LYS A 140 12.01 -7.56 26.60
N THR A 141 11.78 -7.87 27.87
CA THR A 141 11.12 -6.97 28.82
C THR A 141 12.04 -6.64 29.99
N LYS A 142 11.88 -5.47 30.59
CA LYS A 142 12.50 -5.05 31.86
C LYS A 142 11.41 -4.56 32.81
N VAL A 143 11.70 -4.58 34.08
CA VAL A 143 10.85 -3.94 35.09
C VAL A 143 11.38 -2.54 35.33
N ASP A 144 10.55 -1.53 35.12
CA ASP A 144 10.88 -0.12 35.32
C ASP A 144 9.78 0.54 36.15
N ALA A 145 10.16 1.16 37.27
CA ALA A 145 9.23 1.80 38.21
C ALA A 145 8.01 0.94 38.60
N GLY A 146 8.20 -0.39 38.80
CA GLY A 146 7.11 -1.31 39.17
C GLY A 146 6.16 -1.70 38.04
N LYS A 147 6.47 -1.30 36.81
CA LYS A 147 5.73 -1.68 35.57
C LYS A 147 6.65 -2.40 34.61
N LEU A 148 6.07 -3.22 33.77
CA LEU A 148 6.78 -3.90 32.69
C LEU A 148 7.03 -2.94 31.55
N ALA A 149 8.27 -2.87 31.04
CA ALA A 149 8.60 -2.12 29.84
C ALA A 149 9.28 -3.03 28.80
N ILE A 150 8.97 -2.81 27.53
CA ILE A 150 9.61 -3.48 26.40
C ILE A 150 10.91 -2.75 26.09
N MET A 151 12.03 -3.48 26.05
CA MET A 151 13.36 -2.88 25.94
C MET A 151 13.69 -2.40 24.51
N THR A 152 13.34 -3.20 23.53
CA THR A 152 13.67 -2.97 22.10
C THR A 152 12.49 -3.34 21.24
N ASP A 153 12.40 -2.71 20.08
CA ASP A 153 11.43 -3.11 19.05
C ASP A 153 11.68 -4.56 18.66
N ALA A 154 10.64 -5.38 18.73
CA ALA A 154 10.72 -6.80 18.44
C ALA A 154 9.78 -7.15 17.28
N ILE A 155 10.34 -7.75 16.22
CA ILE A 155 9.57 -8.34 15.13
C ILE A 155 9.12 -9.72 15.61
N VAL A 156 7.82 -9.89 15.84
CA VAL A 156 7.25 -11.13 16.39
C VAL A 156 6.63 -12.04 15.33
N ALA A 157 6.34 -11.52 14.15
CA ALA A 157 5.95 -12.29 12.98
C ALA A 157 6.26 -11.50 11.71
N LYS A 158 6.72 -12.16 10.66
CA LYS A 158 6.89 -11.60 9.31
C LYS A 158 5.60 -11.76 8.51
N GLU A 159 5.50 -11.02 7.41
CA GLU A 159 4.41 -11.20 6.46
C GLU A 159 4.37 -12.65 5.95
N GLY A 160 3.20 -13.28 6.01
CA GLY A 160 2.99 -14.68 5.61
C GLY A 160 3.20 -15.71 6.72
N ASP A 161 3.72 -15.35 7.88
CA ASP A 161 3.92 -16.27 9.00
C ASP A 161 2.59 -16.65 9.68
N VAL A 162 2.51 -17.89 10.16
CA VAL A 162 1.35 -18.36 10.92
C VAL A 162 1.47 -17.90 12.38
N ILE A 163 0.48 -17.14 12.84
CA ILE A 163 0.42 -16.62 14.21
C ILE A 163 0.14 -17.77 15.19
N SER A 164 1.09 -18.06 16.08
CA SER A 164 0.88 -19.06 17.13
C SER A 164 -0.19 -18.62 18.14
N PRO A 165 -0.90 -19.55 18.81
CA PRO A 165 -1.89 -19.19 19.82
C PRO A 165 -1.30 -18.34 20.96
N LYS A 166 -0.07 -18.65 21.39
CA LYS A 166 0.66 -17.90 22.42
C LYS A 166 0.94 -16.46 21.97
N LEU A 167 1.37 -16.28 20.72
CA LEU A 167 1.60 -14.96 20.13
C LEU A 167 0.30 -14.15 20.03
N ALA A 168 -0.79 -14.76 19.61
CA ALA A 168 -2.09 -14.11 19.52
C ALA A 168 -2.59 -13.61 20.88
N GLU A 169 -2.34 -14.38 21.95
CA GLU A 169 -2.69 -14.01 23.31
C GLU A 169 -1.83 -12.85 23.85
N ALA A 170 -0.53 -12.90 23.61
CA ALA A 170 0.39 -11.82 23.96
C ALA A 170 0.03 -10.50 23.25
N LEU A 171 -0.24 -10.55 21.94
CA LEU A 171 -0.67 -9.38 21.15
C LEU A 171 -2.00 -8.81 21.64
N LYS A 172 -2.96 -9.68 21.98
CA LYS A 172 -4.24 -9.27 22.53
C LYS A 172 -4.09 -8.56 23.89
N ARG A 173 -3.23 -9.05 24.75
CA ARG A 173 -2.93 -8.40 26.06
C ARG A 173 -2.25 -7.05 25.87
N LEU A 174 -1.37 -6.91 24.89
CA LEU A 174 -0.71 -5.65 24.55
C LEU A 174 -1.64 -4.68 23.78
N ASP A 175 -2.92 -5.03 23.58
CA ASP A 175 -3.92 -4.32 22.73
C ASP A 175 -3.41 -4.02 21.30
N ILE A 176 -2.48 -4.83 20.82
CA ILE A 176 -1.98 -4.75 19.45
C ILE A 176 -2.94 -5.52 18.55
N LYS A 177 -3.49 -4.81 17.57
CA LYS A 177 -4.46 -5.34 16.59
C LYS A 177 -3.80 -5.41 15.23
N PRO A 178 -3.03 -6.47 14.94
CA PRO A 178 -2.25 -6.55 13.71
C PRO A 178 -3.08 -6.95 12.49
N MET A 179 -4.27 -7.53 12.72
CA MET A 179 -5.11 -8.01 11.64
C MET A 179 -5.97 -6.87 11.09
N GLU A 180 -5.95 -6.72 9.77
CA GLU A 180 -6.90 -5.87 9.06
C GLU A 180 -8.10 -6.72 8.67
N ILE A 181 -9.24 -6.36 9.22
CA ILE A 181 -10.50 -7.02 8.91
C ILE A 181 -11.34 -6.10 8.05
N GLY A 182 -11.71 -6.57 6.89
CA GLY A 182 -12.50 -5.82 5.93
C GLY A 182 -13.19 -6.71 4.92
N LEU A 183 -13.83 -6.05 3.98
CA LEU A 183 -14.40 -6.67 2.81
C LEU A 183 -13.30 -6.80 1.76
N ASP A 184 -12.79 -8.02 1.56
CA ASP A 184 -11.78 -8.27 0.55
C ASP A 184 -12.45 -8.34 -0.82
N LEU A 185 -12.26 -7.28 -1.61
CA LEU A 185 -12.71 -7.24 -2.99
C LEU A 185 -11.80 -8.14 -3.83
N VAL A 186 -12.38 -9.11 -4.49
CA VAL A 186 -11.65 -10.07 -5.32
C VAL A 186 -11.59 -9.60 -6.76
N ALA A 187 -12.75 -9.22 -7.33
CA ALA A 187 -12.87 -8.71 -8.68
C ALA A 187 -14.14 -7.87 -8.81
N VAL A 188 -14.14 -6.96 -9.79
CA VAL A 188 -15.29 -6.12 -10.16
C VAL A 188 -15.51 -6.22 -11.66
N TRP A 189 -16.76 -6.36 -12.03
CA TRP A 189 -17.22 -6.30 -13.41
C TRP A 189 -17.84 -4.93 -13.68
N GLU A 190 -17.44 -4.30 -14.77
CA GLU A 190 -18.02 -3.06 -15.30
C GLU A 190 -17.99 -3.08 -16.83
N ASN A 191 -19.12 -2.81 -17.48
CA ASN A 191 -19.24 -2.65 -18.94
C ASN A 191 -18.54 -3.73 -19.78
N GLY A 192 -18.61 -5.00 -19.36
CA GLY A 192 -17.99 -6.12 -20.08
C GLY A 192 -16.55 -6.41 -19.73
N SER A 193 -15.91 -5.59 -18.88
CA SER A 193 -14.54 -5.80 -18.40
C SER A 193 -14.53 -6.26 -16.96
N VAL A 194 -13.62 -7.17 -16.62
CA VAL A 194 -13.41 -7.64 -15.24
C VAL A 194 -12.07 -7.12 -14.72
N PHE A 195 -12.12 -6.35 -13.64
CA PHE A 195 -10.95 -5.80 -12.98
C PHE A 195 -10.63 -6.62 -11.72
N ASP A 196 -9.43 -7.13 -11.62
CA ASP A 196 -8.93 -7.78 -10.42
C ASP A 196 -8.58 -6.76 -9.34
N ALA A 197 -8.60 -7.19 -8.08
CA ALA A 197 -8.24 -6.33 -6.93
C ALA A 197 -6.86 -5.67 -7.09
N LYS A 198 -5.90 -6.34 -7.73
CA LYS A 198 -4.56 -5.81 -7.99
C LYS A 198 -4.58 -4.60 -8.94
N THR A 199 -5.43 -4.65 -9.97
CA THR A 199 -5.59 -3.55 -10.95
C THR A 199 -6.33 -2.35 -10.33
N LEU A 200 -7.21 -2.60 -9.35
CA LEU A 200 -7.96 -1.56 -8.65
C LEU A 200 -7.17 -0.89 -7.52
N HIS A 201 -6.08 -1.51 -7.09
CA HIS A 201 -5.19 -0.94 -6.08
C HIS A 201 -4.27 0.10 -6.72
N ILE A 202 -4.67 1.36 -6.62
CA ILE A 202 -3.85 2.50 -7.06
C ILE A 202 -3.39 3.23 -5.81
N ASP A 203 -2.07 3.33 -5.64
CA ASP A 203 -1.46 4.21 -4.65
C ASP A 203 -1.25 5.59 -5.30
N GLU A 204 -2.09 6.55 -4.91
CA GLU A 204 -2.04 7.91 -5.44
C GLU A 204 -0.67 8.57 -5.20
N ALA A 205 -0.05 8.31 -4.04
CA ALA A 205 1.24 8.88 -3.69
C ALA A 205 2.37 8.30 -4.55
N GLU A 206 2.36 6.98 -4.77
CA GLU A 206 3.32 6.32 -5.66
C GLU A 206 3.16 6.80 -7.10
N TYR A 207 1.92 6.92 -7.58
CA TYR A 207 1.63 7.37 -8.94
C TYR A 207 2.15 8.80 -9.19
N LEU A 208 1.87 9.73 -8.26
CA LEU A 208 2.40 11.10 -8.34
C LEU A 208 3.93 11.13 -8.28
N SER A 209 4.54 10.31 -7.41
CA SER A 209 6.01 10.18 -7.35
C SER A 209 6.59 9.67 -8.66
N ASN A 210 5.95 8.71 -9.31
CA ASN A 210 6.39 8.16 -10.59
C ASN A 210 6.26 9.18 -11.73
N ILE A 211 5.21 10.00 -11.74
CA ILE A 211 5.07 11.11 -12.69
C ILE A 211 6.19 12.12 -12.48
N ALA A 212 6.45 12.53 -11.24
CA ALA A 212 7.54 13.48 -10.93
C ALA A 212 8.91 12.94 -11.35
N LYS A 213 9.19 11.64 -11.10
CA LYS A 213 10.42 10.98 -11.57
C LYS A 213 10.53 10.96 -13.09
N ALA A 214 9.42 10.60 -13.79
CA ALA A 214 9.40 10.59 -15.24
C ALA A 214 9.68 11.97 -15.85
N PHE A 215 9.11 13.02 -15.26
CA PHE A 215 9.40 14.40 -15.67
C PHE A 215 10.88 14.74 -15.47
N THR A 216 11.45 14.42 -14.29
CA THR A 216 12.87 14.65 -14.02
C THR A 216 13.77 13.91 -15.00
N TRP A 217 13.45 12.66 -15.33
CA TRP A 217 14.21 11.88 -16.31
C TRP A 217 14.10 12.46 -17.72
N ALA A 218 12.92 12.94 -18.12
CA ALA A 218 12.73 13.58 -19.41
C ALA A 218 13.54 14.87 -19.53
N VAL A 219 13.57 15.70 -18.48
CA VAL A 219 14.40 16.91 -18.43
C VAL A 219 15.89 16.57 -18.51
N ASN A 220 16.36 15.61 -17.72
CA ASN A 220 17.76 15.18 -17.75
C ASN A 220 18.16 14.65 -19.14
N LEU A 221 17.30 13.81 -19.73
CA LEU A 221 17.54 13.29 -21.08
C LEU A 221 17.60 14.40 -22.13
N SER A 222 16.71 15.39 -22.04
CA SER A 222 16.70 16.56 -22.94
C SER A 222 17.99 17.38 -22.81
N ILE A 223 18.49 17.57 -21.59
CA ILE A 223 19.74 18.27 -21.34
C ILE A 223 20.95 17.51 -21.89
N GLU A 224 21.01 16.18 -21.66
CA GLU A 224 22.11 15.34 -22.14
C GLU A 224 22.09 15.17 -23.67
N ALA A 225 20.92 15.05 -24.26
CA ALA A 225 20.74 14.98 -25.71
C ALA A 225 20.93 16.36 -26.41
N GLY A 226 20.99 17.44 -25.66
CA GLY A 226 21.08 18.80 -26.23
C GLY A 226 19.82 19.22 -26.99
N TYR A 227 18.66 18.65 -26.62
CA TYR A 227 17.39 18.98 -27.26
C TYR A 227 16.66 20.12 -26.52
N PRO A 228 16.66 21.36 -27.09
CA PRO A 228 16.07 22.51 -26.42
C PRO A 228 14.53 22.45 -26.48
N THR A 229 13.90 22.49 -25.31
CA THR A 229 12.47 22.72 -25.13
C THR A 229 12.25 24.03 -24.38
N ALA A 230 11.02 24.54 -24.30
CA ALA A 230 10.72 25.74 -23.54
C ALA A 230 11.21 25.67 -22.07
N ASP A 231 11.10 24.48 -21.45
CA ASP A 231 11.46 24.26 -20.05
C ASP A 231 12.94 23.93 -19.84
N THR A 232 13.64 23.43 -20.87
CA THR A 232 15.05 22.97 -20.75
C THR A 232 16.08 23.89 -21.38
N ALA A 233 15.68 24.84 -22.21
CA ALA A 233 16.58 25.73 -22.93
C ALA A 233 17.51 26.50 -21.98
N GLU A 234 16.98 27.05 -20.90
CA GLU A 234 17.76 27.76 -19.89
C GLU A 234 18.80 26.84 -19.20
N LEU A 235 18.40 25.63 -18.85
CA LEU A 235 19.27 24.63 -18.21
C LEU A 235 20.39 24.16 -19.14
N ILE A 236 20.12 24.02 -20.44
CA ILE A 236 21.11 23.66 -21.46
C ILE A 236 22.13 24.77 -21.60
N ILE A 237 21.69 26.04 -21.66
CA ILE A 237 22.61 27.20 -21.73
C ILE A 237 23.46 27.28 -20.47
N GLN A 238 22.89 27.10 -19.29
CA GLN A 238 23.65 27.08 -18.04
C GLN A 238 24.66 25.94 -18.00
N LYS A 239 24.31 24.74 -18.53
CA LYS A 239 25.24 23.60 -18.65
C LYS A 239 26.38 23.96 -19.60
N ALA A 240 26.07 24.45 -20.79
CA ALA A 240 27.08 24.85 -21.79
C ALA A 240 28.06 25.93 -21.25
N PHE A 241 27.55 26.90 -20.51
CA PHE A 241 28.39 27.91 -19.86
C PHE A 241 29.31 27.27 -18.80
N ARG A 242 28.81 26.39 -17.95
CA ARG A 242 29.62 25.69 -16.94
C ARG A 242 30.68 24.80 -17.59
N ASP A 243 30.31 24.06 -18.62
CA ASP A 243 31.22 23.16 -19.33
C ASP A 243 32.33 23.97 -20.05
N SER A 244 31.99 25.07 -20.71
CA SER A 244 32.98 25.94 -21.35
C SER A 244 33.94 26.59 -20.33
N LYS A 245 33.42 26.99 -19.18
CA LYS A 245 34.24 27.53 -18.08
C LYS A 245 35.17 26.46 -17.50
N ALA A 246 34.68 25.24 -17.29
CA ALA A 246 35.48 24.10 -16.80
C ALA A 246 36.64 23.78 -17.77
N VAL A 247 36.35 23.70 -19.08
CA VAL A 247 37.39 23.50 -20.12
C VAL A 247 38.42 24.65 -20.12
N SER A 248 37.96 25.89 -19.97
CA SER A 248 38.85 27.04 -19.90
C SER A 248 39.78 27.00 -18.67
N LEU A 249 39.25 26.59 -17.52
CA LEU A 249 40.06 26.44 -16.30
C LEU A 249 41.05 25.27 -16.41
N GLU A 250 40.66 24.13 -16.96
CA GLU A 250 41.50 22.95 -17.09
C GLU A 250 42.60 23.15 -18.13
N SER A 251 42.30 23.87 -19.24
CA SER A 251 43.26 24.21 -20.27
C SER A 251 44.15 25.44 -19.92
N ALA A 252 43.94 26.03 -18.74
CA ALA A 252 44.59 27.26 -18.32
C ALA A 252 44.42 28.43 -19.30
N PHE A 253 43.30 28.46 -20.05
CA PHE A 253 43.02 29.53 -21.01
C PHE A 253 42.43 30.73 -20.31
N LEU A 254 43.18 31.88 -20.38
CA LEU A 254 42.83 33.13 -19.72
C LEU A 254 41.69 33.83 -20.46
N THR A 255 40.54 33.88 -19.85
CA THR A 255 39.40 34.72 -20.24
C THR A 255 39.14 35.78 -19.16
N ALA A 256 38.37 36.83 -19.48
CA ALA A 256 37.99 37.83 -18.48
C ALA A 256 37.30 37.24 -17.25
N GLU A 257 36.53 36.13 -17.43
CA GLU A 257 35.73 35.49 -16.38
C GLU A 257 36.47 34.39 -15.60
N THR A 258 37.53 33.77 -16.18
CA THR A 258 38.27 32.66 -15.55
C THR A 258 39.60 33.12 -14.95
N ARG A 259 40.04 34.33 -15.21
CA ARG A 259 41.35 34.89 -14.77
C ARG A 259 41.52 34.79 -13.25
N ASP A 260 40.55 35.26 -12.50
CA ASP A 260 40.67 35.36 -11.03
C ASP A 260 40.65 33.97 -10.39
N GLU A 261 39.89 33.03 -10.96
CA GLU A 261 39.86 31.64 -10.50
C GLU A 261 41.14 30.87 -10.83
N LEU A 262 41.73 31.10 -12.00
CA LEU A 262 43.05 30.54 -12.39
C LEU A 262 44.17 31.06 -11.51
N LEU A 263 44.16 32.34 -11.19
CA LEU A 263 45.15 32.94 -10.27
C LEU A 263 45.02 32.36 -8.87
N ALA A 264 43.80 32.24 -8.34
CA ALA A 264 43.56 31.64 -7.03
C ALA A 264 43.97 30.16 -6.97
N SER A 265 43.67 29.38 -8.02
CA SER A 265 44.10 28.00 -8.14
C SER A 265 45.61 27.85 -8.20
N SER A 266 46.28 28.71 -8.96
CA SER A 266 47.76 28.74 -9.08
C SER A 266 48.41 29.10 -7.75
N GLU A 267 47.85 30.06 -7.02
CA GLU A 267 48.32 30.46 -5.68
C GLU A 267 48.17 29.30 -4.68
N GLN A 268 47.05 28.62 -4.72
CA GLN A 268 46.79 27.47 -3.87
C GLN A 268 47.75 26.28 -4.15
N GLN A 269 48.04 26.04 -5.42
CA GLN A 269 49.03 25.04 -5.83
C GLN A 269 50.46 25.45 -5.39
N ALA A 270 50.83 26.70 -5.53
CA ALA A 270 52.11 27.20 -5.07
C ALA A 270 52.27 27.07 -3.54
N LEU A 271 51.21 27.38 -2.79
CA LEU A 271 51.20 27.21 -1.33
C LEU A 271 51.31 25.72 -0.92
N SER A 272 50.64 24.81 -1.63
CA SER A 272 50.75 23.37 -1.34
C SER A 272 52.16 22.85 -1.60
N VAL A 273 52.78 23.21 -2.72
CA VAL A 273 54.17 22.88 -3.02
C VAL A 273 55.14 23.45 -1.99
N LYS A 274 54.91 24.73 -1.57
CA LYS A 274 55.72 25.34 -0.50
C LYS A 274 55.61 24.60 0.82
N SER A 275 54.40 24.15 1.19
CA SER A 275 54.17 23.35 2.42
C SER A 275 54.82 21.99 2.38
N GLU A 276 54.76 21.31 1.23
CA GLU A 276 55.37 19.98 1.04
C GLU A 276 56.91 20.05 0.95
N ALA A 277 57.44 21.11 0.37
CA ALA A 277 58.87 21.28 0.22
C ALA A 277 59.58 21.87 1.47
N ASN A 278 58.82 22.18 2.53
CA ASN A 278 59.36 22.82 3.77
C ASN A 278 60.26 24.05 3.48
N PHE A 279 59.96 24.83 2.42
CA PHE A 279 60.59 26.10 2.21
C PHE A 279 60.00 27.14 3.18
N GLU A 280 60.87 27.68 4.08
CA GLU A 280 60.55 28.83 4.91
C GLU A 280 60.34 30.13 4.10
#